data_031613f98f803610d76f389fd0487e19
#
_entry.id   031613f98f803610d76f389fd0487e19
#
_cell.length_a   1.000
_cell.length_b   1.000
_cell.length_c   1.000
_cell.angle_alpha   90.00
_cell.angle_beta   90.00
_cell.angle_gamma   90.00
#
_symmetry.space_group_name_H-M   'P 1'
#
loop_
_entity.id
_entity.type
_entity.pdbx_description
1 polymer ?
#
loop_
_entity_poly.entity_id
_entity_poly.type
_entity_poly.pdbx_seq_one_letter_code
_entity_poly.pdbx_strand_id
1 'polypeptide(L)'
;MPKPQPSIPGLVIGGTGSNAGKTTFTLSLLCALHARGLMARAAKTGPDYIDAAFHAALTGQPAANLDTWMCREAAPSPAEHPLPAGRIPKGLGRVFERMSTVCSPYGDAEGVKAGTNPSARPDLLLVEGAMGLYDGGHRGAGSTAHLASLLGLPVLLVLNAGGMGQSIAALAEGFLHHRPAWAGGLPVRFLGMVCTHVGSARHADLLRQSLAPLTKSTGVPLLGLLPRQGAPELPSRHLGLVEAREALPAVDRQALTQWVEQHCDLNRMLKLAGVRTPQRAVNADTSGAPVPEAARQARLSEAHEPPSDRFFPLSDAQAQHPPRSQRRRRPVVGLAWDEAFSFCYADLPAVLHELGARIVTFSPLRDAAPPIECSGLYFPGGYPELHAPGLAANTGMRDALHGLAAQGMPMYGECGGYIYLMQSVQIAGQGHAMSGLLPRNCALGASKAALGYRAAQAAPDWPAPTCPTLKRSAAPPLWVRGHEFHYTQEEEIPLPTPCRPLWRLYDSQGRFLRDEGCRLGSVAGSWLHCYPEGSRRFWRAWLRTCAAYFSDTRP
;
A
#
# COMPACT_ATOMS: atom_id res chain seq x y z
N MET A 1 3.81 -19.09 -24.25
CA MET A 1 3.46 -17.70 -24.53
C MET A 1 4.65 -16.81 -24.20
N PRO A 2 5.00 -15.81 -25.01
CA PRO A 2 6.08 -14.90 -24.71
C PRO A 2 5.72 -14.20 -23.39
N LYS A 3 6.73 -14.07 -22.49
CA LYS A 3 6.58 -13.31 -21.24
C LYS A 3 6.15 -11.89 -21.60
N PRO A 4 5.16 -11.29 -20.89
CA PRO A 4 4.96 -9.87 -21.00
C PRO A 4 6.24 -9.21 -20.52
N GLN A 5 7.07 -8.72 -21.44
CA GLN A 5 8.10 -7.76 -21.06
C GLN A 5 7.33 -6.54 -20.55
N PRO A 6 7.63 -6.04 -19.36
CA PRO A 6 7.01 -4.83 -18.89
C PRO A 6 7.24 -3.75 -19.96
N SER A 7 6.17 -3.14 -20.41
CA SER A 7 6.21 -2.05 -21.40
C SER A 7 6.92 -0.80 -20.86
N ILE A 8 7.28 -0.82 -19.58
CA ILE A 8 7.91 0.25 -18.82
C ILE A 8 9.13 -0.33 -18.11
N PRO A 9 10.27 0.37 -18.09
CA PRO A 9 11.43 0.02 -17.29
C PRO A 9 11.05 -0.18 -15.83
N GLY A 10 11.65 -1.17 -15.16
CA GLY A 10 11.34 -1.40 -13.76
C GLY A 10 12.42 -2.21 -13.07
N LEU A 11 12.51 -2.03 -11.74
CA LEU A 11 13.41 -2.79 -10.89
C LEU A 11 12.79 -3.06 -9.52
N VAL A 12 13.28 -4.12 -8.88
CA VAL A 12 12.90 -4.52 -7.53
C VAL A 12 14.09 -4.32 -6.60
N ILE A 13 13.90 -3.63 -5.49
CA ILE A 13 14.91 -3.49 -4.44
C ILE A 13 14.71 -4.65 -3.46
N GLY A 14 15.60 -5.64 -3.51
CA GLY A 14 15.61 -6.79 -2.61
C GLY A 14 16.77 -6.71 -1.62
N GLY A 15 16.57 -7.08 -0.37
CA GLY A 15 17.63 -7.04 0.65
C GLY A 15 18.01 -8.41 1.16
N THR A 16 19.16 -8.50 1.84
CA THR A 16 19.61 -9.73 2.51
C THR A 16 18.82 -10.08 3.78
N GLY A 17 17.98 -9.16 4.25
CA GLY A 17 17.12 -9.36 5.43
C GLY A 17 16.37 -8.09 5.79
N SER A 18 15.63 -8.13 6.89
CA SER A 18 15.12 -6.91 7.52
C SER A 18 16.29 -6.03 7.96
N ASN A 19 16.09 -4.72 8.02
CA ASN A 19 17.12 -3.74 8.40
C ASN A 19 18.38 -3.72 7.48
N ALA A 20 18.26 -4.23 6.25
CA ALA A 20 19.33 -4.11 5.25
C ALA A 20 19.42 -2.69 4.63
N GLY A 21 18.63 -1.72 5.10
CA GLY A 21 18.62 -0.35 4.59
C GLY A 21 17.82 -0.16 3.30
N LYS A 22 16.94 -1.09 2.94
CA LYS A 22 16.10 -1.01 1.74
C LYS A 22 15.27 0.27 1.68
N THR A 23 14.53 0.57 2.76
CA THR A 23 13.62 1.72 2.79
C THR A 23 14.36 3.04 2.66
N THR A 24 15.44 3.26 3.43
CA THR A 24 16.27 4.47 3.28
C THR A 24 16.83 4.61 1.87
N PHE A 25 17.32 3.51 1.30
CA PHE A 25 17.82 3.49 -0.07
C PHE A 25 16.72 3.76 -1.10
N THR A 26 15.54 3.15 -0.96
CA THR A 26 14.39 3.36 -1.85
C THR A 26 13.93 4.81 -1.84
N LEU A 27 13.75 5.40 -0.64
CA LEU A 27 13.34 6.80 -0.50
C LEU A 27 14.38 7.75 -1.09
N SER A 28 15.68 7.49 -0.85
CA SER A 28 16.78 8.26 -1.45
C SER A 28 16.77 8.18 -2.98
N LEU A 29 16.54 6.98 -3.52
CA LEU A 29 16.45 6.79 -4.98
C LEU A 29 15.24 7.51 -5.56
N LEU A 30 14.06 7.47 -4.91
CA LEU A 30 12.87 8.20 -5.35
C LEU A 30 13.10 9.71 -5.36
N CYS A 31 13.75 10.26 -4.33
CA CYS A 31 14.13 11.67 -4.27
C CYS A 31 15.10 12.05 -5.40
N ALA A 32 16.11 11.22 -5.65
CA ALA A 32 17.09 11.47 -6.73
C ALA A 32 16.45 11.38 -8.13
N LEU A 33 15.53 10.42 -8.36
CA LEU A 33 14.77 10.32 -9.60
C LEU A 33 13.92 11.58 -9.84
N HIS A 34 13.23 12.03 -8.81
CA HIS A 34 12.44 13.27 -8.87
C HIS A 34 13.32 14.49 -9.17
N ALA A 35 14.47 14.63 -8.48
CA ALA A 35 15.43 15.71 -8.73
C ALA A 35 15.99 15.70 -10.17
N ARG A 36 16.09 14.53 -10.79
CA ARG A 36 16.49 14.34 -12.19
C ARG A 36 15.34 14.58 -13.19
N GLY A 37 14.14 14.89 -12.73
CA GLY A 37 12.95 15.09 -13.56
C GLY A 37 12.38 13.78 -14.13
N LEU A 38 12.72 12.63 -13.53
CA LEU A 38 12.19 11.31 -13.89
C LEU A 38 10.96 10.98 -13.07
N MET A 39 9.92 10.54 -13.74
CA MET A 39 8.66 10.16 -13.12
C MET A 39 8.67 8.68 -12.72
N ALA A 40 8.77 8.41 -11.43
CA ALA A 40 8.72 7.06 -10.88
C ALA A 40 7.33 6.70 -10.35
N ARG A 41 6.90 5.46 -10.59
CA ARG A 41 5.81 4.82 -9.85
C ARG A 41 6.43 3.84 -8.88
N ALA A 42 6.01 3.90 -7.63
CA ALA A 42 6.56 3.05 -6.59
C ALA A 42 5.53 2.05 -6.07
N ALA A 43 6.01 0.89 -5.63
CA ALA A 43 5.22 -0.12 -4.95
C ALA A 43 6.00 -0.76 -3.81
N LYS A 44 5.27 -1.33 -2.86
CA LYS A 44 5.79 -2.16 -1.77
C LYS A 44 5.33 -3.60 -1.95
N THR A 45 6.18 -4.59 -1.70
CA THR A 45 5.73 -5.99 -1.64
C THR A 45 5.01 -6.25 -0.31
N GLY A 46 3.90 -7.00 -0.37
CA GLY A 46 3.13 -7.35 0.82
C GLY A 46 2.24 -6.22 1.38
N PRO A 47 1.69 -6.41 2.58
CA PRO A 47 0.64 -5.55 3.17
C PRO A 47 1.18 -4.35 3.97
N ASP A 48 2.22 -3.70 3.51
CA ASP A 48 2.84 -2.58 4.21
C ASP A 48 2.26 -1.24 3.73
N TYR A 49 1.41 -0.62 4.56
CA TYR A 49 0.82 0.69 4.27
C TYR A 49 1.79 1.84 4.43
N ILE A 50 2.74 1.72 5.36
CA ILE A 50 3.59 2.83 5.81
C ILE A 50 4.61 3.16 4.74
N ASP A 51 5.39 2.17 4.31
CA ASP A 51 6.36 2.38 3.24
C ASP A 51 5.66 2.83 1.95
N ALA A 52 4.48 2.26 1.62
CA ALA A 52 3.69 2.69 0.48
C ALA A 52 3.24 4.16 0.59
N ALA A 53 2.86 4.62 1.79
CA ALA A 53 2.50 6.01 2.01
C ALA A 53 3.69 6.97 1.83
N PHE A 54 4.88 6.60 2.32
CA PHE A 54 6.11 7.37 2.03
C PHE A 54 6.43 7.42 0.54
N HIS A 55 6.31 6.29 -0.16
CA HIS A 55 6.51 6.25 -1.60
C HIS A 55 5.56 7.20 -2.33
N ALA A 56 4.26 7.16 -1.98
CA ALA A 56 3.26 8.03 -2.58
C ALA A 56 3.57 9.51 -2.36
N ALA A 57 3.96 9.87 -1.15
CA ALA A 57 4.25 11.24 -0.79
C ALA A 57 5.52 11.81 -1.45
N LEU A 58 6.54 10.96 -1.71
CA LEU A 58 7.75 11.39 -2.41
C LEU A 58 7.57 11.47 -3.93
N THR A 59 6.73 10.61 -4.50
CA THR A 59 6.51 10.57 -5.95
C THR A 59 5.36 11.45 -6.42
N GLY A 60 4.47 11.90 -5.52
CA GLY A 60 3.21 12.52 -5.87
C GLY A 60 2.25 11.58 -6.61
N GLN A 61 2.51 10.26 -6.57
CA GLN A 61 1.73 9.24 -7.26
C GLN A 61 1.25 8.16 -6.27
N PRO A 62 0.05 7.61 -6.41
CA PRO A 62 -0.41 6.51 -5.56
C PRO A 62 0.58 5.35 -5.61
N ALA A 63 1.04 4.86 -4.46
CA ALA A 63 1.93 3.72 -4.36
C ALA A 63 1.11 2.44 -4.13
N ALA A 64 1.40 1.41 -4.91
CA ALA A 64 0.68 0.15 -4.84
C ALA A 64 1.31 -0.83 -3.86
N ASN A 65 0.49 -1.76 -3.34
CA ASN A 65 0.99 -2.97 -2.70
C ASN A 65 0.93 -4.12 -3.70
N LEU A 66 2.05 -4.81 -3.91
CA LEU A 66 2.13 -5.96 -4.82
C LEU A 66 2.23 -7.24 -3.99
N ASP A 67 1.24 -8.11 -4.14
CA ASP A 67 1.19 -9.36 -3.41
C ASP A 67 0.64 -10.50 -4.26
N THR A 68 1.33 -11.64 -4.27
CA THR A 68 0.96 -12.79 -5.09
C THR A 68 -0.10 -13.67 -4.45
N TRP A 69 -0.30 -13.54 -3.14
CA TRP A 69 -1.26 -14.33 -2.37
C TRP A 69 -2.57 -13.56 -2.13
N MET A 70 -2.48 -12.31 -1.64
CA MET A 70 -3.66 -11.52 -1.32
C MET A 70 -4.49 -11.11 -2.54
N CYS A 71 -3.89 -11.00 -3.73
CA CYS A 71 -4.59 -10.61 -4.97
C CYS A 71 -5.49 -11.70 -5.59
N ARG A 72 -5.82 -12.77 -4.85
CA ARG A 72 -6.64 -13.89 -5.35
C ARG A 72 -8.01 -13.91 -4.68
N GLU A 73 -9.05 -14.07 -5.47
CA GLU A 73 -10.45 -14.17 -5.02
C GLU A 73 -10.91 -15.63 -4.84
N ALA A 74 -10.16 -16.43 -4.09
CA ALA A 74 -10.46 -17.85 -3.93
C ALA A 74 -10.17 -18.34 -2.51
N ALA A 75 -10.79 -19.44 -2.11
CA ALA A 75 -10.41 -20.17 -0.90
C ALA A 75 -8.90 -20.45 -0.90
N PRO A 76 -8.22 -20.30 0.22
CA PRO A 76 -6.82 -20.70 0.32
C PRO A 76 -6.69 -22.22 0.20
N SER A 77 -5.64 -22.68 -0.47
CA SER A 77 -5.35 -24.10 -0.59
C SER A 77 -3.84 -24.34 -0.47
N PRO A 78 -3.40 -25.37 0.26
CA PRO A 78 -2.00 -25.74 0.30
C PRO A 78 -1.41 -26.05 -1.08
N ALA A 79 -2.23 -26.52 -2.02
CA ALA A 79 -1.83 -26.83 -3.40
C ALA A 79 -1.60 -25.59 -4.28
N GLU A 80 -1.99 -24.39 -3.81
CA GLU A 80 -1.83 -23.15 -4.58
C GLU A 80 -0.42 -22.57 -4.54
N HIS A 81 0.46 -23.09 -3.70
CA HIS A 81 1.77 -22.51 -3.47
C HIS A 81 2.91 -23.49 -3.75
N PRO A 82 3.92 -23.00 -4.44
CA PRO A 82 4.06 -21.72 -5.12
C PRO A 82 3.32 -21.71 -6.45
N LEU A 83 3.00 -20.51 -6.96
CA LEU A 83 2.46 -20.37 -8.31
C LEU A 83 3.43 -20.94 -9.33
N PRO A 84 2.95 -21.73 -10.30
CA PRO A 84 3.77 -22.14 -11.43
C PRO A 84 4.36 -20.92 -12.13
N ALA A 85 5.60 -21.04 -12.56
CA ALA A 85 6.28 -20.03 -13.34
C ALA A 85 5.40 -19.50 -14.49
N GLY A 86 5.27 -18.18 -14.58
CA GLY A 86 4.51 -17.51 -15.64
C GLY A 86 3.01 -17.37 -15.42
N ARG A 87 2.46 -17.80 -14.28
CA ARG A 87 1.05 -17.59 -13.94
C ARG A 87 0.90 -16.38 -13.02
N ILE A 88 0.74 -15.19 -13.60
CA ILE A 88 0.43 -13.97 -12.85
C ILE A 88 -1.04 -14.02 -12.43
N PRO A 89 -1.36 -13.88 -11.12
CA PRO A 89 -2.74 -13.74 -10.67
C PRO A 89 -3.41 -12.54 -11.33
N LYS A 90 -4.69 -12.69 -11.72
CA LYS A 90 -5.43 -11.60 -12.39
C LYS A 90 -5.42 -10.29 -11.59
N GLY A 91 -5.58 -10.37 -10.26
CA GLY A 91 -5.52 -9.21 -9.38
C GLY A 91 -4.15 -8.51 -9.44
N LEU A 92 -3.05 -9.27 -9.33
CA LEU A 92 -1.70 -8.72 -9.45
C LEU A 92 -1.48 -8.06 -10.82
N GLY A 93 -1.98 -8.69 -11.90
CA GLY A 93 -1.91 -8.12 -13.25
C GLY A 93 -2.59 -6.75 -13.34
N ARG A 94 -3.80 -6.61 -12.75
CA ARG A 94 -4.53 -5.32 -12.73
C ARG A 94 -3.81 -4.24 -11.93
N VAL A 95 -3.24 -4.57 -10.76
CA VAL A 95 -2.43 -3.60 -10.00
C VAL A 95 -1.24 -3.13 -10.84
N PHE A 96 -0.54 -4.08 -11.45
CA PHE A 96 0.63 -3.76 -12.27
C PHE A 96 0.27 -2.94 -13.52
N GLU A 97 -0.88 -3.19 -14.13
CA GLU A 97 -1.41 -2.41 -15.25
C GLU A 97 -1.73 -0.97 -14.82
N ARG A 98 -2.40 -0.76 -13.68
CA ARG A 98 -2.65 0.60 -13.12
C ARG A 98 -1.36 1.36 -12.83
N MET A 99 -0.31 0.67 -12.40
CA MET A 99 1.00 1.29 -12.21
C MET A 99 1.68 1.71 -13.52
N SER A 100 1.23 1.18 -14.65
CA SER A 100 1.78 1.50 -15.97
C SER A 100 1.28 2.83 -16.52
N THR A 101 0.42 3.54 -15.80
CA THR A 101 -0.10 4.87 -16.15
C THR A 101 0.26 5.87 -15.06
N VAL A 102 0.42 7.13 -15.43
CA VAL A 102 0.59 8.24 -14.49
C VAL A 102 -0.79 8.78 -14.16
N CYS A 103 -1.09 8.88 -12.87
CA CYS A 103 -2.28 9.58 -12.41
C CYS A 103 -2.00 11.09 -12.41
N SER A 104 -2.90 11.92 -12.91
CA SER A 104 -2.80 13.37 -12.68
C SER A 104 -2.93 13.60 -11.16
N PRO A 105 -1.96 14.23 -10.50
CA PRO A 105 -2.05 14.52 -9.08
C PRO A 105 -3.13 15.56 -8.74
N TYR A 106 -3.59 16.28 -9.77
CA TYR A 106 -4.67 17.24 -9.67
C TYR A 106 -5.81 16.74 -10.55
N GLY A 107 -6.83 16.13 -9.93
CA GLY A 107 -8.13 16.00 -10.60
C GLY A 107 -8.53 17.38 -11.12
N ASP A 108 -9.15 17.44 -12.29
CA ASP A 108 -9.53 18.67 -13.00
C ASP A 108 -10.30 19.67 -12.09
N ALA A 109 -9.55 20.34 -11.20
CA ALA A 109 -10.04 21.55 -10.57
C ALA A 109 -10.03 22.62 -11.66
N GLU A 110 -11.20 23.15 -11.97
CA GLU A 110 -11.40 24.21 -12.94
C GLU A 110 -10.32 25.29 -12.80
N GLY A 111 -9.46 25.43 -13.80
CA GLY A 111 -8.52 26.53 -13.93
C GLY A 111 -7.03 26.20 -14.01
N VAL A 112 -6.57 24.98 -13.76
CA VAL A 112 -5.16 24.62 -13.96
C VAL A 112 -4.97 24.08 -15.38
N LYS A 113 -4.22 24.81 -16.21
CA LYS A 113 -3.84 24.36 -17.55
C LYS A 113 -3.17 22.99 -17.44
N ALA A 114 -3.87 21.96 -17.91
CA ALA A 114 -3.39 20.59 -17.97
C ALA A 114 -2.10 20.53 -18.81
N GLY A 115 -0.95 20.46 -18.12
CA GLY A 115 0.35 20.16 -18.74
C GLY A 115 0.70 18.69 -18.72
N THR A 116 -0.12 17.83 -18.09
CA THR A 116 0.14 16.39 -18.02
C THR A 116 -0.83 15.63 -18.92
N ASN A 117 -0.27 15.04 -19.96
CA ASN A 117 -0.99 14.12 -20.85
C ASN A 117 -1.51 12.94 -20.01
N PRO A 118 -2.83 12.67 -19.93
CA PRO A 118 -3.39 11.55 -19.16
C PRO A 118 -2.93 10.18 -19.69
N SER A 119 -2.21 10.13 -20.81
CA SER A 119 -1.56 8.96 -21.38
C SER A 119 -0.06 8.87 -21.03
N ALA A 120 0.45 9.72 -20.16
CA ALA A 120 1.87 9.68 -19.81
C ALA A 120 2.19 8.38 -19.07
N ARG A 121 3.31 7.75 -19.47
CA ARG A 121 3.83 6.55 -18.80
C ARG A 121 4.91 6.98 -17.83
N PRO A 122 5.06 6.30 -16.69
CA PRO A 122 6.21 6.54 -15.82
C PRO A 122 7.49 6.10 -16.51
N ASP A 123 8.59 6.79 -16.18
CA ASP A 123 9.92 6.45 -16.69
C ASP A 123 10.46 5.19 -16.05
N LEU A 124 10.03 4.90 -14.80
CA LEU A 124 10.49 3.74 -14.03
C LEU A 124 9.41 3.25 -13.06
N LEU A 125 9.28 1.92 -12.96
CA LEU A 125 8.60 1.23 -11.87
C LEU A 125 9.63 0.79 -10.83
N LEU A 126 9.47 1.25 -9.58
CA LEU A 126 10.33 0.90 -8.46
C LEU A 126 9.54 0.10 -7.43
N VAL A 127 9.94 -1.15 -7.19
CA VAL A 127 9.29 -2.04 -6.23
C VAL A 127 10.20 -2.27 -5.04
N GLU A 128 9.79 -1.82 -3.85
CA GLU A 128 10.53 -2.13 -2.63
C GLU A 128 10.09 -3.48 -2.06
N GLY A 129 11.07 -4.34 -1.82
CA GLY A 129 10.87 -5.65 -1.19
C GLY A 129 10.63 -5.56 0.32
N ALA A 130 9.79 -6.46 0.83
CA ALA A 130 9.63 -6.68 2.27
C ALA A 130 10.63 -7.74 2.74
N MET A 131 11.09 -7.63 4.01
CA MET A 131 12.00 -8.59 4.65
C MET A 131 13.26 -8.89 3.81
N GLY A 132 13.77 -10.11 3.82
CA GLY A 132 14.82 -10.57 2.91
C GLY A 132 14.25 -10.98 1.54
N LEU A 133 15.12 -10.97 0.53
CA LEU A 133 14.76 -11.23 -0.87
C LEU A 133 13.97 -12.54 -1.05
N TYR A 134 14.36 -13.58 -0.32
CA TYR A 134 13.76 -14.90 -0.42
C TYR A 134 12.77 -15.21 0.71
N ASP A 135 12.60 -14.28 1.67
CA ASP A 135 11.65 -14.45 2.76
C ASP A 135 10.23 -14.31 2.23
N GLY A 136 9.38 -15.25 2.59
CA GLY A 136 7.98 -15.30 2.15
C GLY A 136 7.18 -16.29 2.98
N GLY A 137 5.96 -16.57 2.57
CA GLY A 137 5.12 -17.59 3.16
C GLY A 137 5.63 -19.01 2.89
N HIS A 138 4.73 -19.99 2.98
CA HIS A 138 5.08 -21.40 2.77
C HIS A 138 5.87 -21.59 1.46
N ARG A 139 7.06 -22.21 1.56
CA ARG A 139 8.01 -22.44 0.45
C ARG A 139 8.44 -21.17 -0.29
N GLY A 140 8.49 -20.00 0.37
CA GLY A 140 8.90 -18.72 -0.23
C GLY A 140 7.85 -18.08 -1.15
N ALA A 141 6.61 -18.54 -1.10
CA ALA A 141 5.51 -17.90 -1.82
C ALA A 141 5.30 -16.47 -1.32
N GLY A 142 5.09 -15.52 -2.24
CA GLY A 142 4.94 -14.11 -1.90
C GLY A 142 6.24 -13.39 -1.56
N SER A 143 7.40 -14.08 -1.59
CA SER A 143 8.69 -13.41 -1.41
C SER A 143 8.96 -12.37 -2.51
N THR A 144 9.80 -11.39 -2.20
CA THR A 144 10.25 -10.39 -3.16
C THR A 144 10.86 -11.04 -4.42
N ALA A 145 11.63 -12.10 -4.25
CA ALA A 145 12.20 -12.87 -5.36
C ALA A 145 11.12 -13.55 -6.23
N HIS A 146 10.09 -14.12 -5.60
CA HIS A 146 8.96 -14.73 -6.31
C HIS A 146 8.21 -13.69 -7.15
N LEU A 147 7.89 -12.53 -6.57
CA LEU A 147 7.25 -11.43 -7.27
C LEU A 147 8.08 -10.92 -8.45
N ALA A 148 9.39 -10.66 -8.21
CA ALA A 148 10.32 -10.21 -9.25
C ALA A 148 10.36 -11.20 -10.44
N SER A 149 10.41 -12.50 -10.16
CA SER A 149 10.42 -13.54 -11.19
C SER A 149 9.12 -13.62 -11.97
N LEU A 150 7.96 -13.49 -11.31
CA LEU A 150 6.64 -13.48 -11.96
C LEU A 150 6.46 -12.27 -12.88
N LEU A 151 6.85 -11.08 -12.41
CA LEU A 151 6.74 -9.83 -13.16
C LEU A 151 7.85 -9.65 -14.20
N GLY A 152 8.90 -10.47 -14.16
CA GLY A 152 10.05 -10.36 -15.04
C GLY A 152 10.91 -9.12 -14.77
N LEU A 153 10.83 -8.56 -13.55
CA LEU A 153 11.63 -7.41 -13.14
C LEU A 153 13.00 -7.83 -12.60
N PRO A 154 14.09 -7.12 -12.93
CA PRO A 154 15.39 -7.38 -12.33
C PRO A 154 15.45 -6.90 -10.89
N VAL A 155 16.28 -7.54 -10.08
CA VAL A 155 16.50 -7.23 -8.67
C VAL A 155 17.79 -6.46 -8.48
N LEU A 156 17.75 -5.33 -7.80
CA LEU A 156 18.90 -4.67 -7.20
C LEU A 156 19.05 -5.22 -5.77
N LEU A 157 20.14 -5.93 -5.53
CA LEU A 157 20.40 -6.58 -4.25
C LEU A 157 21.06 -5.62 -3.27
N VAL A 158 20.38 -5.32 -2.17
CA VAL A 158 20.90 -4.52 -1.06
C VAL A 158 21.51 -5.44 -0.01
N LEU A 159 22.82 -5.31 0.17
CA LEU A 159 23.66 -6.07 1.09
C LEU A 159 23.92 -5.23 2.35
N ASN A 160 23.54 -5.71 3.51
CA ASN A 160 23.98 -5.08 4.77
C ASN A 160 25.45 -5.45 5.04
N ALA A 161 26.35 -4.50 4.89
CA ALA A 161 27.78 -4.67 5.12
C ALA A 161 28.21 -4.34 6.56
N GLY A 162 27.29 -3.96 7.43
CA GLY A 162 27.59 -3.64 8.83
C GLY A 162 28.23 -4.83 9.54
N GLY A 163 29.45 -4.62 10.07
CA GLY A 163 30.21 -5.69 10.74
C GLY A 163 30.80 -6.77 9.82
N MET A 164 30.73 -6.58 8.49
CA MET A 164 31.26 -7.54 7.52
C MET A 164 32.50 -7.00 6.80
N GLY A 165 33.45 -7.85 6.54
CA GLY A 165 34.58 -7.62 5.66
C GLY A 165 34.46 -8.49 4.40
N GLN A 166 35.45 -9.34 4.15
CA GLN A 166 35.49 -10.23 2.99
C GLN A 166 34.34 -11.23 2.91
N SER A 167 33.72 -11.59 4.05
CA SER A 167 32.55 -12.49 4.10
C SER A 167 31.34 -11.95 3.31
N ILE A 168 31.30 -10.66 2.95
CA ILE A 168 30.27 -10.09 2.10
C ILE A 168 30.20 -10.79 0.73
N ALA A 169 31.33 -11.28 0.21
CA ALA A 169 31.38 -12.00 -1.06
C ALA A 169 30.62 -13.33 -0.98
N ALA A 170 30.83 -14.11 0.08
CA ALA A 170 30.12 -15.36 0.28
C ALA A 170 28.61 -15.15 0.48
N LEU A 171 28.22 -14.08 1.21
CA LEU A 171 26.81 -13.71 1.36
C LEU A 171 26.19 -13.35 0.00
N ALA A 172 26.85 -12.48 -0.77
CA ALA A 172 26.37 -12.06 -2.09
C ALA A 172 26.27 -13.24 -3.06
N GLU A 173 27.29 -14.11 -3.09
CA GLU A 173 27.33 -15.31 -3.92
C GLU A 173 26.16 -16.24 -3.61
N GLY A 174 25.88 -16.46 -2.31
CA GLY A 174 24.72 -17.23 -1.86
C GLY A 174 23.41 -16.69 -2.43
N PHE A 175 23.19 -15.37 -2.35
CA PHE A 175 21.98 -14.73 -2.88
C PHE A 175 21.89 -14.80 -4.40
N LEU A 176 22.98 -14.57 -5.13
CA LEU A 176 22.99 -14.58 -6.58
C LEU A 176 22.79 -15.99 -7.17
N HIS A 177 23.30 -17.02 -6.51
CA HIS A 177 23.23 -18.40 -6.98
C HIS A 177 22.10 -19.23 -6.36
N HIS A 178 21.43 -18.71 -5.33
CA HIS A 178 20.30 -19.43 -4.72
C HIS A 178 19.20 -19.71 -5.75
N ARG A 179 18.72 -20.95 -5.75
CA ARG A 179 17.65 -21.43 -6.64
C ARG A 179 16.53 -22.00 -5.78
N PRO A 180 15.56 -21.16 -5.38
CA PRO A 180 14.45 -21.63 -4.56
C PRO A 180 13.63 -22.68 -5.31
N ALA A 181 13.13 -23.68 -4.57
CA ALA A 181 12.40 -24.83 -5.12
C ALA A 181 11.15 -24.43 -5.93
N TRP A 182 10.57 -23.26 -5.64
CA TRP A 182 9.41 -22.71 -6.37
C TRP A 182 9.78 -22.07 -7.71
N ALA A 183 11.05 -21.81 -7.96
CA ALA A 183 11.45 -21.03 -9.15
C ALA A 183 11.10 -21.73 -10.48
N GLY A 184 10.79 -23.02 -10.47
CA GLY A 184 10.28 -23.75 -11.63
C GLY A 184 11.06 -23.52 -12.92
N GLY A 185 12.36 -23.19 -12.81
CA GLY A 185 13.20 -22.81 -13.94
C GLY A 185 13.24 -21.31 -14.27
N LEU A 186 12.55 -20.43 -13.53
CA LEU A 186 12.67 -18.97 -13.69
C LEU A 186 13.70 -18.42 -12.68
N PRO A 187 14.93 -18.14 -13.09
CA PRO A 187 15.91 -17.54 -12.21
C PRO A 187 15.53 -16.09 -11.89
N VAL A 188 15.85 -15.67 -10.67
CA VAL A 188 15.85 -14.25 -10.32
C VAL A 188 16.95 -13.57 -11.15
N ARG A 189 16.59 -12.51 -11.86
CA ARG A 189 17.57 -11.69 -12.60
C ARG A 189 18.08 -10.59 -11.70
N PHE A 190 19.39 -10.46 -11.58
CA PHE A 190 19.98 -9.37 -10.80
C PHE A 190 20.47 -8.25 -11.73
N LEU A 191 20.10 -7.02 -11.37
CA LEU A 191 20.56 -5.81 -12.06
C LEU A 191 21.93 -5.36 -11.56
N GLY A 192 22.16 -5.51 -10.25
CA GLY A 192 23.37 -5.07 -9.58
C GLY A 192 23.30 -5.30 -8.08
N MET A 193 24.31 -4.88 -7.38
CA MET A 193 24.45 -4.94 -5.92
C MET A 193 24.73 -3.54 -5.36
N VAL A 194 24.21 -3.27 -4.15
CA VAL A 194 24.50 -2.07 -3.36
C VAL A 194 24.80 -2.52 -1.93
N CYS A 195 25.88 -2.04 -1.34
CA CYS A 195 26.20 -2.27 0.06
C CYS A 195 25.77 -1.08 0.90
N THR A 196 25.08 -1.33 2.00
CA THR A 196 24.69 -0.36 3.02
C THR A 196 25.51 -0.52 4.29
N HIS A 197 25.41 0.42 5.23
CA HIS A 197 26.12 0.42 6.50
C HIS A 197 27.64 0.33 6.37
N VAL A 198 28.20 0.93 5.32
CA VAL A 198 29.64 0.99 5.11
C VAL A 198 30.28 1.89 6.18
N GLY A 199 31.27 1.38 6.90
CA GLY A 199 31.80 2.05 8.10
C GLY A 199 32.82 3.16 7.81
N SER A 200 33.62 3.01 6.73
CA SER A 200 34.71 3.94 6.39
C SER A 200 35.14 3.80 4.92
N ALA A 201 35.98 4.71 4.42
CA ALA A 201 36.57 4.60 3.08
C ALA A 201 37.39 3.31 2.93
N ARG A 202 38.21 2.95 3.94
CA ARG A 202 38.96 1.68 3.94
C ARG A 202 38.03 0.46 3.87
N HIS A 203 36.91 0.52 4.59
CA HIS A 203 35.90 -0.54 4.53
C HIS A 203 35.28 -0.63 3.12
N ALA A 204 34.95 0.51 2.51
CA ALA A 204 34.47 0.56 1.13
C ALA A 204 35.43 -0.09 0.14
N ASP A 205 36.74 0.17 0.27
CA ASP A 205 37.76 -0.43 -0.58
C ASP A 205 37.87 -1.94 -0.38
N LEU A 206 37.81 -2.40 0.88
CA LEU A 206 37.79 -3.83 1.19
C LEU A 206 36.57 -4.54 0.55
N LEU A 207 35.38 -3.97 0.69
CA LEU A 207 34.16 -4.52 0.08
C LEU A 207 34.25 -4.55 -1.44
N ARG A 208 34.78 -3.48 -2.06
CA ARG A 208 34.98 -3.39 -3.52
C ARG A 208 35.92 -4.49 -4.02
N GLN A 209 37.05 -4.68 -3.33
CA GLN A 209 38.02 -5.73 -3.67
C GLN A 209 37.41 -7.13 -3.49
N SER A 210 36.66 -7.35 -2.39
CA SER A 210 36.06 -8.65 -2.09
C SER A 210 34.97 -9.05 -3.08
N LEU A 211 34.18 -8.09 -3.59
CA LEU A 211 33.10 -8.35 -4.55
C LEU A 211 33.57 -8.36 -6.01
N ALA A 212 34.77 -7.88 -6.31
CA ALA A 212 35.27 -7.79 -7.69
C ALA A 212 35.32 -9.14 -8.44
N PRO A 213 35.80 -10.26 -7.82
CA PRO A 213 35.78 -11.56 -8.48
C PRO A 213 34.35 -12.03 -8.80
N LEU A 214 33.42 -11.84 -7.88
CA LEU A 214 32.00 -12.20 -8.05
C LEU A 214 31.35 -11.36 -9.15
N THR A 215 31.61 -10.06 -9.18
CA THR A 215 31.16 -9.17 -10.28
C THR A 215 31.67 -9.64 -11.63
N LYS A 216 32.93 -10.05 -11.71
CA LYS A 216 33.55 -10.55 -12.93
C LYS A 216 32.93 -11.87 -13.39
N SER A 217 32.69 -12.80 -12.49
CA SER A 217 32.18 -14.14 -12.83
C SER A 217 30.68 -14.13 -13.17
N THR A 218 29.88 -13.29 -12.48
CA THR A 218 28.41 -13.24 -12.66
C THR A 218 27.93 -12.18 -13.64
N GLY A 219 28.75 -11.17 -13.92
CA GLY A 219 28.34 -9.96 -14.67
C GLY A 219 27.46 -9.01 -13.86
N VAL A 220 27.18 -9.29 -12.59
CA VAL A 220 26.35 -8.43 -11.72
C VAL A 220 27.21 -7.36 -11.06
N PRO A 221 27.10 -6.07 -11.43
CA PRO A 221 27.99 -5.01 -10.96
C PRO A 221 27.68 -4.59 -9.52
N LEU A 222 28.72 -4.13 -8.80
CA LEU A 222 28.56 -3.33 -7.60
C LEU A 222 28.28 -1.88 -8.03
N LEU A 223 27.10 -1.35 -7.67
CA LEU A 223 26.58 -0.05 -8.10
C LEU A 223 26.60 1.01 -6.99
N GLY A 224 26.86 0.62 -5.75
CA GLY A 224 26.92 1.59 -4.66
C GLY A 224 27.51 1.04 -3.37
N LEU A 225 28.11 1.95 -2.60
CA LEU A 225 28.69 1.70 -1.27
C LEU A 225 28.24 2.84 -0.35
N LEU A 226 27.13 2.63 0.32
CA LEU A 226 26.42 3.63 1.10
C LEU A 226 26.94 3.66 2.54
N PRO A 227 27.52 4.78 3.01
CA PRO A 227 28.08 4.86 4.34
C PRO A 227 26.99 4.87 5.41
N ARG A 228 27.34 4.35 6.60
CA ARG A 228 26.51 4.45 7.79
C ARG A 228 26.54 5.87 8.36
N GLN A 229 27.73 6.49 8.38
CA GLN A 229 27.90 7.86 8.84
C GLN A 229 27.32 8.83 7.81
N GLY A 230 26.51 9.78 8.25
CA GLY A 230 25.82 10.71 7.37
C GLY A 230 24.67 10.09 6.57
N ALA A 231 24.26 8.86 6.90
CA ALA A 231 23.01 8.30 6.37
C ALA A 231 21.84 9.17 6.85
N PRO A 232 20.91 9.53 5.96
CA PRO A 232 19.72 10.29 6.35
C PRO A 232 18.90 9.54 7.40
N GLU A 233 18.53 10.21 8.46
CA GLU A 233 17.66 9.65 9.48
C GLU A 233 16.21 9.71 9.00
N LEU A 234 15.53 8.58 9.09
CA LEU A 234 14.09 8.52 8.88
C LEU A 234 13.41 8.56 10.25
N PRO A 235 12.36 9.36 10.42
CA PRO A 235 11.64 9.41 11.67
C PRO A 235 11.14 8.02 12.08
N SER A 236 11.45 7.61 13.30
CA SER A 236 10.97 6.36 13.89
C SER A 236 10.30 6.63 15.22
N ARG A 237 9.14 6.02 15.50
CA ARG A 237 8.48 6.07 16.81
C ARG A 237 8.54 4.72 17.55
N HIS A 238 8.15 4.73 18.81
CA HIS A 238 8.28 3.64 19.79
C HIS A 238 7.73 2.26 19.38
N LEU A 239 6.90 2.18 18.33
CA LEU A 239 6.40 0.91 17.76
C LEU A 239 6.89 0.67 16.33
N GLY A 240 7.84 1.50 15.83
CA GLY A 240 8.37 1.38 14.47
C GLY A 240 7.41 1.85 13.38
N LEU A 241 6.31 2.52 13.75
CA LEU A 241 5.21 2.88 12.85
C LEU A 241 4.91 4.38 13.01
N VAL A 242 5.55 5.22 12.18
CA VAL A 242 5.20 6.65 12.06
C VAL A 242 4.43 6.82 10.77
N GLU A 243 3.29 7.50 10.84
CA GLU A 243 2.56 7.82 9.62
C GLU A 243 3.38 8.75 8.71
N ALA A 244 3.30 8.48 7.41
CA ALA A 244 4.03 9.28 6.42
C ALA A 244 3.70 10.78 6.55
N ARG A 245 2.45 11.14 6.83
CA ARG A 245 2.02 12.53 7.03
C ARG A 245 2.74 13.24 8.16
N GLU A 246 2.97 12.55 9.28
CA GLU A 246 3.67 13.10 10.44
C GLU A 246 5.19 13.15 10.23
N ALA A 247 5.73 12.16 9.51
CA ALA A 247 7.16 12.00 9.32
C ALA A 247 7.72 12.85 8.17
N LEU A 248 6.95 13.06 7.10
CA LEU A 248 7.40 13.73 5.89
C LEU A 248 7.93 15.15 6.08
N PRO A 249 7.35 16.02 6.95
CA PRO A 249 7.92 17.33 7.21
C PRO A 249 9.34 17.29 7.76
N ALA A 250 9.71 16.18 8.43
CA ALA A 250 11.06 15.99 9.00
C ALA A 250 12.01 15.26 8.03
N VAL A 251 11.54 14.79 6.86
CA VAL A 251 12.37 14.10 5.87
C VAL A 251 13.14 15.09 5.02
N ASP A 252 14.45 15.12 5.19
CA ASP A 252 15.34 15.93 4.35
C ASP A 252 15.56 15.28 2.98
N ARG A 253 14.72 15.68 2.01
CA ARG A 253 14.79 15.18 0.62
C ARG A 253 16.12 15.52 -0.05
N GLN A 254 16.75 16.63 0.30
CA GLN A 254 18.03 17.02 -0.27
C GLN A 254 19.15 16.11 0.26
N ALA A 255 19.16 15.83 1.56
CA ALA A 255 20.11 14.89 2.15
C ALA A 255 19.96 13.49 1.58
N LEU A 256 18.72 13.00 1.43
CA LEU A 256 18.43 11.71 0.77
C LEU A 256 18.97 11.65 -0.65
N THR A 257 18.73 12.70 -1.45
CA THR A 257 19.21 12.81 -2.84
C THR A 257 20.73 12.81 -2.88
N GLN A 258 21.39 13.69 -2.11
CA GLN A 258 22.84 13.82 -2.09
C GLN A 258 23.52 12.52 -1.66
N TRP A 259 22.97 11.86 -0.63
CA TRP A 259 23.55 10.62 -0.12
C TRP A 259 23.60 9.51 -1.18
N VAL A 260 22.52 9.31 -1.94
CA VAL A 260 22.51 8.27 -2.97
C VAL A 260 23.30 8.68 -4.22
N GLU A 261 23.29 9.96 -4.62
CA GLU A 261 24.04 10.48 -5.77
C GLU A 261 25.55 10.37 -5.57
N GLN A 262 26.03 10.64 -4.34
CA GLN A 262 27.45 10.59 -4.02
C GLN A 262 28.00 9.17 -3.89
N HIS A 263 27.16 8.20 -3.54
CA HIS A 263 27.61 6.86 -3.17
C HIS A 263 27.14 5.74 -4.10
N CYS A 264 26.32 6.07 -5.13
CA CYS A 264 25.82 5.11 -6.12
C CYS A 264 26.02 5.61 -7.56
N ASP A 265 26.36 4.69 -8.45
CA ASP A 265 26.35 4.94 -9.90
C ASP A 265 24.92 4.84 -10.44
N LEU A 266 24.14 5.90 -10.21
CA LEU A 266 22.74 5.97 -10.65
C LEU A 266 22.61 5.96 -12.16
N ASN A 267 23.56 6.53 -12.90
CA ASN A 267 23.52 6.54 -14.37
C ASN A 267 23.59 5.11 -14.92
N ARG A 268 24.52 4.32 -14.40
CA ARG A 268 24.65 2.91 -14.77
C ARG A 268 23.45 2.09 -14.32
N MET A 269 22.92 2.36 -13.13
CA MET A 269 21.71 1.70 -12.60
C MET A 269 20.52 1.93 -13.52
N LEU A 270 20.22 3.17 -13.89
CA LEU A 270 19.13 3.56 -14.78
C LEU A 270 19.30 2.95 -16.18
N LYS A 271 20.52 2.99 -16.72
CA LYS A 271 20.83 2.35 -18.01
C LYS A 271 20.56 0.84 -17.97
N LEU A 272 20.97 0.15 -16.91
CA LEU A 272 20.73 -1.30 -16.74
C LEU A 272 19.24 -1.62 -16.53
N ALA A 273 18.50 -0.72 -15.90
CA ALA A 273 17.04 -0.83 -15.75
C ALA A 273 16.28 -0.54 -17.05
N GLY A 274 16.95 -0.05 -18.11
CA GLY A 274 16.34 0.29 -19.39
C GLY A 274 15.67 1.66 -19.42
N VAL A 275 15.96 2.53 -18.46
CA VAL A 275 15.45 3.89 -18.44
C VAL A 275 16.17 4.70 -19.51
N ARG A 276 15.39 5.30 -20.41
CA ARG A 276 15.90 6.29 -21.37
C ARG A 276 16.00 7.63 -20.66
N THR A 277 17.18 7.99 -20.20
CA THR A 277 17.43 9.37 -19.74
C THR A 277 17.18 10.29 -20.91
N PRO A 278 16.28 11.29 -20.81
CA PRO A 278 16.22 12.34 -21.82
C PRO A 278 17.63 12.92 -21.92
N GLN A 279 18.24 12.90 -23.11
CA GLN A 279 19.39 13.74 -23.38
C GLN A 279 18.89 15.19 -23.24
N ARG A 280 18.94 15.73 -22.03
CA ARG A 280 19.02 17.17 -21.88
C ARG A 280 20.29 17.51 -22.69
N ALA A 281 20.09 18.18 -23.82
CA ALA A 281 21.15 18.74 -24.60
C ALA A 281 22.10 19.39 -23.61
N VAL A 282 23.28 18.80 -23.47
CA VAL A 282 24.46 19.46 -22.92
C VAL A 282 24.92 20.41 -24.05
N ASN A 283 24.07 21.36 -24.36
CA ASN A 283 24.53 22.61 -24.95
C ASN A 283 25.08 23.36 -23.74
N ALA A 284 26.33 23.10 -23.50
CA ALA A 284 27.21 23.98 -22.78
C ALA A 284 27.25 25.32 -23.54
N ASP A 285 26.21 26.11 -23.32
CA ASP A 285 26.35 27.55 -23.57
C ASP A 285 27.03 28.11 -22.33
N THR A 286 28.32 28.35 -22.48
CA THR A 286 29.21 28.98 -21.52
C THR A 286 28.89 30.48 -21.40
N SER A 287 27.63 30.85 -21.25
CA SER A 287 27.21 32.17 -20.81
C SER A 287 26.60 32.05 -19.41
N GLY A 288 27.46 32.28 -18.43
CA GLY A 288 27.12 32.26 -17.02
C GLY A 288 26.14 33.36 -16.63
N ALA A 289 24.85 33.14 -16.88
CA ALA A 289 23.82 33.90 -16.22
C ALA A 289 23.17 33.00 -15.14
N PRO A 290 23.20 33.38 -13.84
CA PRO A 290 22.54 32.62 -12.79
C PRO A 290 21.03 32.64 -13.02
N VAL A 291 20.42 31.45 -13.00
CA VAL A 291 18.96 31.33 -12.94
C VAL A 291 18.47 32.16 -11.75
N PRO A 292 17.54 33.10 -11.94
CA PRO A 292 17.11 33.98 -10.85
C PRO A 292 16.64 33.17 -9.66
N GLU A 293 17.18 33.49 -8.48
CA GLU A 293 16.85 32.87 -7.17
C GLU A 293 15.36 32.81 -6.91
N ALA A 294 14.59 33.81 -7.41
CA ALA A 294 13.14 33.85 -7.34
C ALA A 294 12.44 32.71 -8.11
N ALA A 295 13.00 32.26 -9.24
CA ALA A 295 12.46 31.12 -9.99
C ALA A 295 12.82 29.77 -9.33
N ARG A 296 13.89 29.75 -8.54
CA ARG A 296 14.31 28.61 -7.71
C ARG A 296 13.46 28.53 -6.45
N GLN A 297 13.21 29.67 -5.81
CA GLN A 297 12.37 29.78 -4.61
C GLN A 297 10.88 29.56 -4.93
N ALA A 298 10.36 30.02 -6.07
CA ALA A 298 8.99 29.74 -6.48
C ALA A 298 8.72 28.25 -6.70
N ARG A 299 9.68 27.50 -7.26
CA ARG A 299 9.57 26.02 -7.38
C ARG A 299 9.77 25.29 -6.05
N LEU A 300 10.43 25.88 -5.08
CA LEU A 300 10.60 25.33 -3.73
C LEU A 300 9.46 25.71 -2.81
N SER A 301 8.83 26.89 -2.98
CA SER A 301 7.67 27.32 -2.20
C SER A 301 6.37 26.62 -2.63
N GLU A 302 6.20 26.26 -3.89
CA GLU A 302 5.10 25.38 -4.33
C GLU A 302 5.21 23.95 -3.76
N ALA A 303 6.40 23.55 -3.30
CA ALA A 303 6.63 22.26 -2.64
C ALA A 303 6.45 22.32 -1.11
N HIS A 304 6.12 23.48 -0.54
CA HIS A 304 6.08 23.71 0.92
C HIS A 304 4.67 23.82 1.52
N GLU A 305 3.61 23.79 0.71
CA GLU A 305 2.30 23.55 1.30
C GLU A 305 2.18 22.07 1.65
N PRO A 306 1.88 21.72 2.94
CA PRO A 306 1.56 20.36 3.27
C PRO A 306 0.38 19.94 2.40
N PRO A 307 0.37 18.73 1.82
CA PRO A 307 -0.75 18.28 1.01
C PRO A 307 -2.00 18.26 1.87
N SER A 308 -2.76 19.34 1.82
CA SER A 308 -4.11 19.40 2.36
C SER A 308 -4.91 18.28 1.73
N ASP A 309 -5.54 17.44 2.52
CA ASP A 309 -6.70 16.54 2.27
C ASP A 309 -6.93 15.87 0.90
N ARG A 310 -6.01 15.98 -0.07
CA ARG A 310 -6.18 15.62 -1.48
C ARG A 310 -5.43 14.36 -1.91
N PHE A 311 -5.24 13.39 -1.03
CA PHE A 311 -4.50 12.17 -1.35
C PHE A 311 -5.25 11.16 -2.25
N PHE A 312 -6.51 11.42 -2.60
CA PHE A 312 -7.27 10.61 -3.55
C PHE A 312 -7.83 11.47 -4.68
N PRO A 313 -7.06 11.75 -5.74
CA PRO A 313 -7.59 12.43 -6.92
C PRO A 313 -8.34 11.40 -7.79
N LEU A 314 -9.59 11.16 -7.47
CA LEU A 314 -10.52 10.54 -8.40
C LEU A 314 -11.52 11.62 -8.82
N SER A 315 -11.13 12.39 -9.84
CA SER A 315 -12.08 13.29 -10.50
C SER A 315 -13.05 12.50 -11.39
N ASP A 316 -14.28 12.98 -11.51
CA ASP A 316 -15.29 12.46 -12.43
C ASP A 316 -14.88 12.49 -13.93
N ALA A 317 -13.74 13.07 -14.26
CA ALA A 317 -13.28 13.32 -15.63
C ALA A 317 -12.78 12.08 -16.40
N GLN A 318 -12.52 10.94 -15.74
CA GLN A 318 -12.17 9.70 -16.46
C GLN A 318 -13.39 8.84 -16.84
N ALA A 319 -14.59 9.26 -16.52
CA ALA A 319 -15.81 8.62 -16.98
C ALA A 319 -16.10 9.07 -18.41
N GLN A 320 -15.72 8.30 -19.42
CA GLN A 320 -16.39 8.32 -20.71
C GLN A 320 -17.90 8.17 -20.42
N HIS A 321 -18.68 9.22 -20.67
CA HIS A 321 -20.10 9.24 -20.37
C HIS A 321 -20.84 8.11 -21.10
N PRO A 322 -21.41 7.13 -20.38
CA PRO A 322 -22.33 6.21 -21.02
C PRO A 322 -23.57 6.98 -21.50
N PRO A 323 -24.23 6.53 -22.57
CA PRO A 323 -25.40 7.20 -23.12
C PRO A 323 -26.48 7.39 -22.04
N ARG A 324 -27.19 8.49 -22.11
CA ARG A 324 -28.18 9.02 -21.13
C ARG A 324 -29.26 8.03 -20.66
N SER A 325 -29.47 6.90 -21.36
CA SER A 325 -30.50 5.91 -21.08
C SER A 325 -30.14 4.88 -19.98
N GLN A 326 -28.90 4.87 -19.44
CA GLN A 326 -28.45 3.93 -18.39
C GLN A 326 -27.86 4.61 -17.16
N ARG A 327 -28.27 5.80 -16.79
CA ARG A 327 -27.90 6.43 -15.53
C ARG A 327 -28.61 5.76 -14.34
N ARG A 328 -28.28 4.49 -14.05
CA ARG A 328 -28.44 4.01 -12.68
C ARG A 328 -27.53 4.88 -11.82
N ARG A 329 -28.12 5.58 -10.85
CA ARG A 329 -27.38 6.45 -9.94
C ARG A 329 -26.28 5.61 -9.28
N ARG A 330 -25.01 6.01 -9.43
CA ARG A 330 -23.85 5.31 -8.88
C ARG A 330 -23.88 5.45 -7.35
N PRO A 331 -23.63 4.36 -6.56
CA PRO A 331 -23.51 4.47 -5.12
C PRO A 331 -22.35 5.40 -4.75
N VAL A 332 -22.54 6.22 -3.73
CA VAL A 332 -21.52 7.11 -3.19
C VAL A 332 -21.02 6.52 -1.88
N VAL A 333 -19.74 6.20 -1.83
CA VAL A 333 -19.09 5.66 -0.62
C VAL A 333 -18.36 6.78 0.08
N GLY A 334 -18.76 7.06 1.32
CA GLY A 334 -17.99 7.89 2.26
C GLY A 334 -16.82 7.08 2.81
N LEU A 335 -15.61 7.54 2.54
CA LEU A 335 -14.36 6.99 3.07
C LEU A 335 -13.91 7.85 4.24
N ALA A 336 -13.87 7.27 5.45
CA ALA A 336 -13.25 7.94 6.59
C ALA A 336 -11.76 8.14 6.32
N TRP A 337 -11.28 9.40 6.40
CA TRP A 337 -9.92 9.73 6.04
C TRP A 337 -9.38 10.91 6.84
N ASP A 338 -8.64 10.62 7.88
CA ASP A 338 -7.94 11.58 8.74
C ASP A 338 -6.77 10.88 9.47
N GLU A 339 -6.24 11.50 10.51
CA GLU A 339 -5.11 10.97 11.28
C GLU A 339 -5.46 9.69 12.06
N ALA A 340 -6.73 9.46 12.35
CA ALA A 340 -7.19 8.22 13.00
C ALA A 340 -7.44 7.08 11.99
N PHE A 341 -7.66 7.39 10.71
CA PHE A 341 -8.08 6.44 9.66
C PHE A 341 -7.25 6.62 8.39
N SER A 342 -6.01 6.15 8.39
CA SER A 342 -5.03 6.34 7.32
C SER A 342 -4.56 5.04 6.66
N PHE A 343 -4.88 3.87 7.23
CA PHE A 343 -4.42 2.57 6.72
C PHE A 343 -5.41 2.01 5.70
N CYS A 344 -5.31 2.53 4.50
CA CYS A 344 -6.09 2.09 3.35
C CYS A 344 -5.16 1.72 2.20
N TYR A 345 -5.40 0.60 1.54
CA TYR A 345 -4.70 0.29 0.30
C TYR A 345 -4.98 1.34 -0.75
N ALA A 346 -3.95 1.91 -1.35
CA ALA A 346 -4.07 2.94 -2.37
C ALA A 346 -4.85 2.48 -3.63
N ASP A 347 -4.98 1.17 -3.83
CA ASP A 347 -5.78 0.58 -4.91
C ASP A 347 -7.29 0.56 -4.62
N LEU A 348 -7.72 0.72 -3.35
CA LEU A 348 -9.14 0.57 -3.00
C LEU A 348 -10.04 1.58 -3.71
N PRO A 349 -9.72 2.89 -3.74
CA PRO A 349 -10.53 3.86 -4.47
C PRO A 349 -10.68 3.50 -5.95
N ALA A 350 -9.59 3.09 -6.60
CA ALA A 350 -9.61 2.68 -8.00
C ALA A 350 -10.49 1.44 -8.22
N VAL A 351 -10.39 0.44 -7.34
CA VAL A 351 -11.24 -0.77 -7.40
C VAL A 351 -12.71 -0.44 -7.22
N LEU A 352 -13.06 0.40 -6.24
CA LEU A 352 -14.46 0.80 -6.01
C LEU A 352 -15.01 1.62 -7.18
N HIS A 353 -14.20 2.51 -7.76
CA HIS A 353 -14.57 3.27 -8.96
C HIS A 353 -14.81 2.34 -10.18
N GLU A 354 -13.90 1.40 -10.44
CA GLU A 354 -14.06 0.39 -11.49
C GLU A 354 -15.30 -0.49 -11.28
N LEU A 355 -15.74 -0.67 -10.02
CA LEU A 355 -16.96 -1.37 -9.67
C LEU A 355 -18.22 -0.50 -9.74
N GLY A 356 -18.07 0.79 -10.11
CA GLY A 356 -19.15 1.72 -10.39
C GLY A 356 -19.53 2.64 -9.23
N ALA A 357 -18.72 2.75 -8.17
CA ALA A 357 -18.94 3.69 -7.07
C ALA A 357 -18.28 5.06 -7.35
N ARG A 358 -18.80 6.10 -6.70
CA ARG A 358 -18.12 7.37 -6.46
C ARG A 358 -17.65 7.39 -5.00
N ILE A 359 -16.49 7.99 -4.74
CA ILE A 359 -15.93 8.05 -3.40
C ILE A 359 -15.85 9.51 -2.98
N VAL A 360 -16.21 9.79 -1.74
CA VAL A 360 -16.03 11.07 -1.07
C VAL A 360 -15.36 10.81 0.28
N THR A 361 -14.47 11.68 0.69
CA THR A 361 -13.78 11.55 2.00
C THR A 361 -14.49 12.39 3.04
N PHE A 362 -14.39 11.97 4.31
CA PHE A 362 -14.82 12.72 5.47
C PHE A 362 -13.92 12.41 6.68
N SER A 363 -13.90 13.29 7.66
CA SER A 363 -13.07 13.16 8.85
C SER A 363 -13.92 12.86 10.08
N PRO A 364 -13.90 11.64 10.63
CA PRO A 364 -14.53 11.38 11.91
C PRO A 364 -14.02 12.24 13.08
N LEU A 365 -12.79 12.76 12.99
CA LEU A 365 -12.24 13.67 14.00
C LEU A 365 -12.77 15.09 13.92
N ARG A 366 -13.12 15.60 12.71
CA ARG A 366 -13.39 17.03 12.49
C ARG A 366 -14.78 17.34 11.99
N ASP A 367 -15.36 16.46 11.18
CA ASP A 367 -16.68 16.71 10.60
C ASP A 367 -17.79 16.35 11.59
N ALA A 368 -18.86 17.10 11.62
CA ALA A 368 -20.02 16.82 12.48
C ALA A 368 -20.89 15.66 11.96
N ALA A 369 -20.79 15.33 10.66
CA ALA A 369 -21.52 14.25 10.02
C ALA A 369 -20.82 13.83 8.72
N PRO A 370 -21.06 12.60 8.22
CA PRO A 370 -20.64 12.22 6.88
C PRO A 370 -21.34 13.05 5.81
N PRO A 371 -20.76 13.19 4.59
CA PRO A 371 -21.41 13.90 3.47
C PRO A 371 -22.79 13.32 3.17
N ILE A 372 -23.77 14.21 3.00
CA ILE A 372 -25.19 13.82 2.87
C ILE A 372 -25.46 12.93 1.64
N GLU A 373 -24.65 13.03 0.61
CA GLU A 373 -24.78 12.20 -0.60
C GLU A 373 -24.36 10.74 -0.42
N CYS A 374 -23.73 10.35 0.69
CA CYS A 374 -23.27 8.99 0.93
C CYS A 374 -24.43 8.00 0.93
N SER A 375 -24.18 6.83 0.36
CA SER A 375 -25.07 5.67 0.37
C SER A 375 -24.45 4.45 1.05
N GLY A 376 -23.23 4.58 1.55
CA GLY A 376 -22.51 3.63 2.37
C GLY A 376 -21.26 4.28 2.93
N LEU A 377 -20.80 3.83 4.11
CA LEU A 377 -19.61 4.35 4.78
C LEU A 377 -18.58 3.25 4.98
N TYR A 378 -17.33 3.57 4.67
CA TYR A 378 -16.20 2.70 4.91
C TYR A 378 -15.18 3.37 5.83
N PHE A 379 -14.84 2.68 6.91
CA PHE A 379 -13.86 3.09 7.90
C PHE A 379 -12.63 2.18 7.77
N PRO A 380 -11.53 2.64 7.17
CA PRO A 380 -10.31 1.85 7.03
C PRO A 380 -9.59 1.69 8.37
N GLY A 381 -8.47 1.00 8.35
CA GLY A 381 -7.57 0.93 9.50
C GLY A 381 -6.92 2.26 9.83
N GLY A 382 -6.16 2.27 10.91
CA GLY A 382 -5.46 3.42 11.44
C GLY A 382 -5.17 3.24 12.93
N TYR A 383 -4.96 4.37 13.60
CA TYR A 383 -4.72 4.41 15.05
C TYR A 383 -5.79 5.23 15.78
N PRO A 384 -7.08 4.81 15.76
CA PRO A 384 -8.11 5.54 16.48
C PRO A 384 -7.84 5.62 18.00
N GLU A 385 -7.07 4.66 18.55
CA GLU A 385 -6.63 4.67 19.94
C GLU A 385 -5.73 5.85 20.28
N LEU A 386 -4.91 6.34 19.34
CA LEU A 386 -4.09 7.54 19.55
C LEU A 386 -4.92 8.83 19.52
N HIS A 387 -6.08 8.78 18.91
CA HIS A 387 -7.01 9.91 18.74
C HIS A 387 -8.33 9.72 19.53
N ALA A 388 -8.37 8.75 20.43
CA ALA A 388 -9.58 8.34 21.13
C ALA A 388 -10.28 9.48 21.88
N PRO A 389 -9.59 10.42 22.57
CA PRO A 389 -10.25 11.58 23.19
C PRO A 389 -10.99 12.46 22.19
N GLY A 390 -10.39 12.73 21.01
CA GLY A 390 -11.00 13.55 19.96
C GLY A 390 -12.22 12.87 19.34
N LEU A 391 -12.10 11.57 19.01
CA LEU A 391 -13.20 10.76 18.49
C LEU A 391 -14.36 10.68 19.48
N ALA A 392 -14.07 10.50 20.77
CA ALA A 392 -15.09 10.47 21.84
C ALA A 392 -15.80 11.81 21.98
N ALA A 393 -15.10 12.91 21.85
CA ALA A 393 -15.64 14.28 21.98
C ALA A 393 -16.52 14.68 20.80
N ASN A 394 -16.36 14.07 19.62
CA ASN A 394 -17.18 14.36 18.43
C ASN A 394 -18.54 13.66 18.50
N THR A 395 -19.43 14.15 19.37
CA THR A 395 -20.78 13.61 19.57
C THR A 395 -21.64 13.79 18.34
N GLY A 396 -21.49 14.91 17.59
CA GLY A 396 -22.25 15.15 16.36
C GLY A 396 -22.07 14.06 15.32
N MET A 397 -20.82 13.66 15.05
CA MET A 397 -20.53 12.55 14.13
C MET A 397 -21.15 11.24 14.64
N ARG A 398 -21.00 10.94 15.94
CA ARG A 398 -21.55 9.72 16.53
C ARG A 398 -23.08 9.65 16.40
N ASP A 399 -23.77 10.74 16.72
CA ASP A 399 -25.23 10.84 16.60
C ASP A 399 -25.69 10.69 15.15
N ALA A 400 -24.98 11.34 14.22
CA ALA A 400 -25.24 11.20 12.78
C ALA A 400 -25.09 9.74 12.31
N LEU A 401 -24.04 9.04 12.75
CA LEU A 401 -23.81 7.64 12.41
C LEU A 401 -24.93 6.73 12.95
N HIS A 402 -25.42 6.97 14.19
CA HIS A 402 -26.56 6.25 14.74
C HIS A 402 -27.84 6.47 13.93
N GLY A 403 -28.10 7.73 13.52
CA GLY A 403 -29.24 8.05 12.67
C GLY A 403 -29.19 7.34 11.31
N LEU A 404 -28.03 7.32 10.68
CA LEU A 404 -27.81 6.65 9.39
C LEU A 404 -27.89 5.11 9.52
N ALA A 405 -27.36 4.53 10.60
CA ALA A 405 -27.47 3.11 10.87
C ALA A 405 -28.92 2.67 11.10
N ALA A 406 -29.71 3.47 11.85
CA ALA A 406 -31.14 3.23 12.05
C ALA A 406 -31.94 3.27 10.74
N GLN A 407 -31.50 4.06 9.76
CA GLN A 407 -32.06 4.10 8.41
C GLN A 407 -31.58 2.95 7.52
N GLY A 408 -30.68 2.07 8.01
CA GLY A 408 -30.16 0.92 7.28
C GLY A 408 -28.99 1.23 6.35
N MET A 409 -28.30 2.37 6.49
CA MET A 409 -27.12 2.68 5.67
C MET A 409 -26.03 1.63 5.91
N PRO A 410 -25.48 1.00 4.84
CA PRO A 410 -24.37 0.07 4.97
C PRO A 410 -23.11 0.75 5.49
N MET A 411 -22.55 0.22 6.57
CA MET A 411 -21.29 0.67 7.17
C MET A 411 -20.35 -0.50 7.36
N TYR A 412 -19.09 -0.33 6.97
CA TYR A 412 -18.08 -1.37 7.13
C TYR A 412 -16.77 -0.79 7.66
N GLY A 413 -16.23 -1.40 8.73
CA GLY A 413 -14.99 -1.00 9.38
C GLY A 413 -13.95 -2.10 9.37
N GLU A 414 -12.70 -1.75 9.11
CA GLU A 414 -11.54 -2.65 9.18
C GLU A 414 -10.57 -2.18 10.25
N CYS A 415 -10.11 -3.10 11.14
CA CYS A 415 -9.09 -2.86 12.16
C CYS A 415 -9.37 -1.58 12.99
N GLY A 416 -8.69 -0.47 12.76
CA GLY A 416 -8.99 0.81 13.41
C GLY A 416 -10.42 1.28 13.18
N GLY A 417 -10.95 1.11 11.96
CA GLY A 417 -12.36 1.37 11.67
C GLY A 417 -13.32 0.48 12.44
N TYR A 418 -12.95 -0.78 12.69
CA TYR A 418 -13.74 -1.68 13.54
C TYR A 418 -13.72 -1.22 15.00
N ILE A 419 -12.56 -0.79 15.54
CA ILE A 419 -12.45 -0.19 16.86
C ILE A 419 -13.43 1.00 16.98
N TYR A 420 -13.47 1.89 16.00
CA TYR A 420 -14.36 3.04 16.01
C TYR A 420 -15.85 2.66 15.98
N LEU A 421 -16.20 1.57 15.31
CA LEU A 421 -17.58 1.08 15.29
C LEU A 421 -18.01 0.41 16.61
N MET A 422 -17.08 0.06 17.50
CA MET A 422 -17.35 -0.52 18.83
C MET A 422 -17.92 0.51 19.81
N GLN A 423 -18.28 0.06 21.02
CA GLN A 423 -18.77 0.91 22.10
C GLN A 423 -17.64 1.75 22.72
N SER A 424 -16.52 1.08 23.01
CA SER A 424 -15.38 1.75 23.67
C SER A 424 -14.05 1.06 23.40
N VAL A 425 -12.98 1.83 23.59
CA VAL A 425 -11.60 1.33 23.67
C VAL A 425 -10.98 1.70 25.00
N GLN A 426 -10.32 0.75 25.67
CA GLN A 426 -9.55 0.96 26.89
C GLN A 426 -8.09 1.22 26.55
N ILE A 427 -7.54 2.34 27.05
CA ILE A 427 -6.15 2.76 26.83
C ILE A 427 -5.55 3.12 28.18
N ALA A 428 -4.50 2.41 28.60
CA ALA A 428 -3.84 2.63 29.89
C ALA A 428 -4.82 2.69 31.09
N GLY A 429 -5.89 1.89 31.04
CA GLY A 429 -6.92 1.83 32.09
C GLY A 429 -8.03 2.88 31.98
N GLN A 430 -7.96 3.78 30.98
CA GLN A 430 -9.00 4.77 30.72
C GLN A 430 -9.85 4.34 29.54
N GLY A 431 -11.19 4.32 29.74
CA GLY A 431 -12.17 4.01 28.70
C GLY A 431 -12.53 5.25 27.88
N HIS A 432 -12.48 5.12 26.56
CA HIS A 432 -12.94 6.14 25.62
C HIS A 432 -14.11 5.63 24.80
N ALA A 433 -15.20 6.38 24.77
CA ALA A 433 -16.37 6.04 23.97
C ALA A 433 -16.03 6.16 22.47
N MET A 434 -16.45 5.15 21.71
CA MET A 434 -16.37 5.14 20.25
C MET A 434 -17.78 5.38 19.66
N SER A 435 -18.03 5.02 18.41
CA SER A 435 -19.35 5.29 17.82
C SER A 435 -20.50 4.52 18.50
N GLY A 436 -20.23 3.36 19.08
CA GLY A 436 -21.24 2.56 19.80
C GLY A 436 -22.21 1.78 18.90
N LEU A 437 -21.91 1.67 17.60
CA LEU A 437 -22.78 0.98 16.64
C LEU A 437 -22.73 -0.54 16.76
N LEU A 438 -21.60 -1.08 17.21
CA LEU A 438 -21.42 -2.51 17.47
C LEU A 438 -21.22 -2.72 18.98
N PRO A 439 -21.98 -3.62 19.65
CA PRO A 439 -21.91 -3.83 21.08
C PRO A 439 -20.68 -4.66 21.48
N ARG A 440 -19.51 -4.13 21.22
CA ARG A 440 -18.20 -4.70 21.52
C ARG A 440 -17.33 -3.66 22.19
N ASN A 441 -16.40 -4.12 23.03
CA ASN A 441 -15.35 -3.32 23.62
C ASN A 441 -13.99 -3.93 23.30
N CYS A 442 -12.96 -3.11 23.34
CA CYS A 442 -11.60 -3.58 23.14
C CYS A 442 -10.63 -2.82 24.05
N ALA A 443 -9.43 -3.35 24.18
CA ALA A 443 -8.36 -2.75 24.97
C ALA A 443 -7.04 -2.78 24.20
N LEU A 444 -6.27 -1.70 24.28
CA LEU A 444 -4.93 -1.63 23.72
C LEU A 444 -3.99 -2.52 24.53
N GLY A 445 -3.40 -3.52 23.88
CA GLY A 445 -2.44 -4.44 24.48
C GLY A 445 -1.00 -3.93 24.40
N ALA A 446 -0.14 -4.41 25.31
CA ALA A 446 1.29 -4.11 25.31
C ALA A 446 2.08 -4.87 24.21
N SER A 447 1.51 -5.93 23.66
CA SER A 447 2.11 -6.76 22.62
C SER A 447 1.16 -6.93 21.44
N LYS A 448 1.71 -7.36 20.29
CA LYS A 448 0.90 -7.67 19.10
C LYS A 448 -0.12 -8.75 19.42
N ALA A 449 -1.38 -8.47 19.17
CA ALA A 449 -2.48 -9.41 19.32
C ALA A 449 -2.56 -10.37 18.13
N ALA A 450 -2.38 -9.85 16.91
CA ALA A 450 -2.36 -10.66 15.71
C ALA A 450 -1.41 -10.09 14.64
N LEU A 451 -0.83 -11.00 13.86
CA LEU A 451 0.00 -10.68 12.69
C LEU A 451 -0.08 -11.82 11.68
N GLY A 452 -0.36 -11.51 10.43
CA GLY A 452 -0.17 -12.44 9.32
C GLY A 452 -1.26 -12.39 8.27
N TYR A 453 -1.01 -13.15 7.20
CA TYR A 453 -1.97 -13.33 6.11
C TYR A 453 -3.20 -14.11 6.57
N ARG A 454 -4.36 -13.65 6.12
CA ARG A 454 -5.66 -14.27 6.40
C ARG A 454 -6.50 -14.37 5.15
N ALA A 455 -7.22 -15.48 5.02
CA ALA A 455 -8.36 -15.58 4.13
C ALA A 455 -9.63 -15.68 4.95
N ALA A 456 -10.69 -15.09 4.49
CA ALA A 456 -11.96 -15.13 5.18
C ALA A 456 -13.09 -15.47 4.22
N GLN A 457 -14.00 -16.31 4.70
CA GLN A 457 -15.24 -16.66 4.05
C GLN A 457 -16.36 -15.83 4.65
N ALA A 458 -17.04 -15.05 3.84
CA ALA A 458 -18.19 -14.26 4.31
C ALA A 458 -19.32 -15.16 4.81
N ALA A 459 -20.00 -14.71 5.85
CA ALA A 459 -21.24 -15.34 6.29
C ALA A 459 -22.24 -15.41 5.13
N PRO A 460 -23.06 -16.48 5.02
CA PRO A 460 -23.93 -16.71 3.87
C PRO A 460 -24.94 -15.59 3.61
N ASP A 461 -25.34 -14.89 4.66
CA ASP A 461 -26.33 -13.82 4.65
C ASP A 461 -25.70 -12.40 4.67
N TRP A 462 -24.38 -12.28 4.41
CA TRP A 462 -23.69 -11.00 4.38
C TRP A 462 -22.77 -10.88 3.12
N PRO A 463 -22.65 -9.69 2.51
CA PRO A 463 -23.50 -8.52 2.73
C PRO A 463 -24.96 -8.83 2.33
N ALA A 464 -25.89 -8.58 3.27
CA ALA A 464 -27.29 -8.87 3.02
C ALA A 464 -27.84 -7.89 1.97
N PRO A 465 -28.62 -8.34 0.98
CA PRO A 465 -29.42 -7.43 0.20
C PRO A 465 -30.48 -6.82 1.14
N THR A 466 -30.61 -5.51 1.14
CA THR A 466 -31.72 -4.82 1.81
C THR A 466 -33.09 -5.19 1.22
N CYS A 467 -33.10 -5.85 0.06
CA CYS A 467 -34.32 -6.30 -0.61
C CYS A 467 -34.61 -7.79 -0.36
N PRO A 468 -35.73 -8.15 0.30
CA PRO A 468 -36.12 -9.54 0.61
C PRO A 468 -36.32 -10.43 -0.64
N THR A 469 -36.49 -9.83 -1.81
CA THR A 469 -36.80 -10.53 -3.06
C THR A 469 -35.57 -11.14 -3.77
N LEU A 470 -34.35 -10.73 -3.39
CA LEU A 470 -33.13 -11.33 -3.92
C LEU A 470 -32.75 -12.58 -3.13
N LYS A 471 -33.50 -13.67 -3.34
CA LYS A 471 -33.10 -15.01 -2.85
C LYS A 471 -31.72 -15.36 -3.40
N ARG A 472 -30.74 -15.52 -2.54
CA ARG A 472 -29.42 -16.07 -2.87
C ARG A 472 -29.57 -17.56 -3.19
N SER A 473 -29.94 -17.90 -4.42
CA SER A 473 -29.84 -19.29 -4.86
C SER A 473 -28.36 -19.62 -5.04
N ALA A 474 -27.87 -20.65 -4.34
CA ALA A 474 -26.63 -21.41 -4.60
C ALA A 474 -25.36 -20.67 -5.12
N ALA A 475 -25.22 -19.36 -4.84
CA ALA A 475 -24.01 -18.65 -5.21
C ALA A 475 -22.80 -19.17 -4.39
N PRO A 476 -21.64 -19.39 -5.02
CA PRO A 476 -20.47 -19.84 -4.29
C PRO A 476 -20.09 -18.83 -3.20
N PRO A 477 -19.54 -19.29 -2.05
CA PRO A 477 -19.20 -18.43 -0.95
C PRO A 477 -18.28 -17.28 -1.39
N LEU A 478 -18.44 -16.12 -0.78
CA LEU A 478 -17.55 -14.98 -1.00
C LEU A 478 -16.30 -15.17 -0.16
N TRP A 479 -15.17 -15.14 -0.82
CA TRP A 479 -13.85 -15.17 -0.20
C TRP A 479 -13.17 -13.83 -0.34
N VAL A 480 -12.49 -13.41 0.72
CA VAL A 480 -11.58 -12.27 0.75
C VAL A 480 -10.22 -12.74 1.23
N ARG A 481 -9.17 -12.04 0.80
CA ARG A 481 -7.81 -12.24 1.31
C ARG A 481 -7.25 -10.90 1.75
N GLY A 482 -6.44 -10.95 2.80
CA GLY A 482 -5.85 -9.78 3.40
C GLY A 482 -4.87 -10.16 4.49
N HIS A 483 -4.75 -9.30 5.47
CA HIS A 483 -3.89 -9.55 6.63
C HIS A 483 -4.53 -8.99 7.91
N GLU A 484 -4.07 -9.50 9.05
CA GLU A 484 -4.30 -8.91 10.37
C GLU A 484 -2.99 -8.30 10.87
N PHE A 485 -3.08 -7.13 11.45
CA PHE A 485 -2.00 -6.49 12.19
C PHE A 485 -2.57 -5.52 13.19
N HIS A 486 -2.66 -5.91 14.46
CA HIS A 486 -3.17 -5.05 15.52
C HIS A 486 -2.59 -5.40 16.89
N TYR A 487 -2.54 -4.41 17.77
CA TYR A 487 -2.16 -4.54 19.18
C TYR A 487 -3.39 -4.64 20.08
N THR A 488 -4.48 -4.00 19.67
CA THR A 488 -5.74 -3.95 20.39
C THR A 488 -6.41 -5.33 20.39
N GLN A 489 -6.96 -5.73 21.53
CA GLN A 489 -7.64 -6.99 21.74
C GLN A 489 -9.10 -6.72 22.07
N GLU A 490 -9.98 -7.50 21.48
CA GLU A 490 -11.41 -7.50 21.78
C GLU A 490 -11.65 -8.28 23.08
N GLU A 491 -12.63 -7.83 23.87
CA GLU A 491 -13.05 -8.58 25.06
C GLU A 491 -13.56 -9.98 24.65
N GLU A 492 -13.07 -11.02 25.35
CA GLU A 492 -13.48 -12.41 25.13
C GLU A 492 -14.90 -12.67 25.68
N ILE A 493 -15.89 -11.96 25.14
CA ILE A 493 -17.29 -12.12 25.48
C ILE A 493 -18.03 -12.65 24.25
N PRO A 494 -18.92 -13.64 24.39
CA PRO A 494 -19.77 -14.08 23.28
C PRO A 494 -20.51 -12.91 22.63
N LEU A 495 -20.72 -12.98 21.33
CA LEU A 495 -21.49 -11.96 20.62
C LEU A 495 -22.91 -11.90 21.19
N PRO A 496 -23.37 -10.72 21.67
CA PRO A 496 -24.73 -10.58 22.17
C PRO A 496 -25.74 -10.70 21.04
N THR A 497 -26.87 -11.32 21.30
CA THR A 497 -27.98 -11.34 20.33
C THR A 497 -28.51 -9.92 20.12
N PRO A 498 -28.74 -9.45 18.87
CA PRO A 498 -28.78 -10.22 17.60
C PRO A 498 -27.48 -10.18 16.78
N CYS A 499 -26.34 -9.81 17.36
CA CYS A 499 -25.04 -9.77 16.65
C CYS A 499 -24.63 -11.14 16.14
N ARG A 500 -23.92 -11.15 15.02
CA ARG A 500 -23.41 -12.37 14.37
C ARG A 500 -21.97 -12.17 13.93
N PRO A 501 -21.16 -13.25 13.84
CA PRO A 501 -19.84 -13.18 13.21
C PRO A 501 -19.93 -12.74 11.75
N LEU A 502 -18.91 -12.00 11.30
CA LEU A 502 -18.82 -11.52 9.94
C LEU A 502 -18.14 -12.54 9.03
N TRP A 503 -17.05 -13.13 9.50
CA TRP A 503 -16.17 -14.01 8.77
C TRP A 503 -15.95 -15.35 9.46
N ARG A 504 -15.72 -16.38 8.65
CA ARG A 504 -14.96 -17.57 9.05
C ARG A 504 -13.53 -17.35 8.58
N LEU A 505 -12.61 -17.21 9.53
CA LEU A 505 -11.21 -16.84 9.27
C LEU A 505 -10.32 -18.07 9.13
N TYR A 506 -9.41 -17.99 8.18
CA TYR A 506 -8.47 -19.06 7.85
C TYR A 506 -7.04 -18.49 7.74
N ASP A 507 -6.04 -19.32 8.05
CA ASP A 507 -4.65 -18.97 7.77
C ASP A 507 -4.31 -19.05 6.27
N SER A 508 -3.07 -18.71 5.93
CA SER A 508 -2.60 -18.76 4.54
C SER A 508 -2.58 -20.16 3.92
N GLN A 509 -2.67 -21.20 4.74
CA GLN A 509 -2.69 -22.60 4.31
C GLN A 509 -4.12 -23.19 4.21
N GLY A 510 -5.13 -22.40 4.57
CA GLY A 510 -6.52 -22.83 4.52
C GLY A 510 -7.00 -23.56 5.78
N ARG A 511 -6.25 -23.52 6.88
CA ARG A 511 -6.70 -24.04 8.17
C ARG A 511 -7.63 -23.03 8.81
N PHE A 512 -8.79 -23.50 9.27
CA PHE A 512 -9.74 -22.67 10.02
C PHE A 512 -9.09 -22.19 11.34
N LEU A 513 -9.26 -20.92 11.65
CA LEU A 513 -8.75 -20.29 12.87
C LEU A 513 -9.88 -20.01 13.87
N ARG A 514 -10.86 -19.23 13.45
CA ARG A 514 -12.00 -18.79 14.29
C ARG A 514 -13.08 -18.14 13.46
N ASP A 515 -14.26 -18.00 14.03
CA ASP A 515 -15.21 -17.00 13.58
C ASP A 515 -14.76 -15.62 14.06
N GLU A 516 -14.93 -14.57 13.24
CA GLU A 516 -14.33 -13.28 13.48
C GLU A 516 -15.22 -12.13 13.03
N GLY A 517 -14.99 -10.95 13.65
CA GLY A 517 -15.73 -9.73 13.40
C GLY A 517 -17.14 -9.74 13.99
N CYS A 518 -17.79 -8.60 13.90
CA CYS A 518 -19.15 -8.40 14.40
C CYS A 518 -20.00 -7.70 13.36
N ARG A 519 -21.25 -8.10 13.23
CA ARG A 519 -22.26 -7.42 12.41
C ARG A 519 -23.57 -7.29 13.16
N LEU A 520 -24.19 -6.12 13.00
CA LEU A 520 -25.49 -5.78 13.54
C LEU A 520 -26.27 -4.96 12.51
N GLY A 521 -27.37 -5.50 11.99
CA GLY A 521 -28.11 -4.83 10.91
C GLY A 521 -27.25 -4.57 9.67
N SER A 522 -27.14 -3.32 9.29
CA SER A 522 -26.34 -2.85 8.14
C SER A 522 -24.88 -2.51 8.50
N VAL A 523 -24.52 -2.57 9.78
CA VAL A 523 -23.18 -2.24 10.29
C VAL A 523 -22.37 -3.51 10.49
N ALA A 524 -21.12 -3.50 10.02
CA ALA A 524 -20.20 -4.62 10.19
C ALA A 524 -18.76 -4.13 10.40
N GLY A 525 -17.98 -4.89 11.16
CA GLY A 525 -16.57 -4.59 11.37
C GLY A 525 -15.75 -5.85 11.63
N SER A 526 -14.46 -5.77 11.36
CA SER A 526 -13.50 -6.88 11.39
C SER A 526 -12.08 -6.39 11.63
N TRP A 527 -11.22 -7.23 12.21
CA TRP A 527 -9.79 -6.98 12.30
C TRP A 527 -9.05 -7.18 10.98
N LEU A 528 -9.69 -7.85 10.04
CA LEU A 528 -9.10 -8.16 8.74
C LEU A 528 -9.04 -6.92 7.84
N HIS A 529 -7.85 -6.61 7.36
CA HIS A 529 -7.66 -5.67 6.25
C HIS A 529 -7.80 -6.40 4.92
N CYS A 530 -8.92 -6.18 4.23
CA CYS A 530 -9.21 -6.83 2.95
C CYS A 530 -8.38 -6.23 1.81
N TYR A 531 -7.56 -7.04 1.14
CA TYR A 531 -6.84 -6.58 -0.03
C TYR A 531 -7.80 -6.36 -1.21
N PRO A 532 -7.86 -5.16 -1.81
CA PRO A 532 -8.94 -4.78 -2.73
C PRO A 532 -9.07 -5.72 -3.95
N GLU A 533 -7.95 -6.07 -4.57
CA GLU A 533 -7.93 -6.93 -5.76
C GLU A 533 -8.23 -8.41 -5.46
N GLY A 534 -7.98 -8.87 -4.25
CA GLY A 534 -8.37 -10.20 -3.79
C GLY A 534 -9.77 -10.27 -3.19
N SER A 535 -10.50 -9.15 -3.19
CA SER A 535 -11.80 -9.02 -2.53
C SER A 535 -12.86 -8.34 -3.43
N ARG A 536 -12.64 -8.27 -4.75
CA ARG A 536 -13.53 -7.54 -5.68
C ARG A 536 -14.96 -8.06 -5.68
N ARG A 537 -15.16 -9.38 -5.52
CA ARG A 537 -16.51 -9.97 -5.44
C ARG A 537 -17.25 -9.51 -4.19
N PHE A 538 -16.52 -9.41 -3.08
CA PHE A 538 -17.03 -8.87 -1.81
C PHE A 538 -17.40 -7.38 -1.97
N TRP A 539 -16.48 -6.55 -2.45
CA TRP A 539 -16.74 -5.12 -2.67
C TRP A 539 -17.92 -4.89 -3.63
N ARG A 540 -18.01 -5.66 -4.70
CA ARG A 540 -19.17 -5.60 -5.62
C ARG A 540 -20.48 -5.95 -4.91
N ALA A 541 -20.47 -6.93 -4.02
CA ALA A 541 -21.66 -7.32 -3.27
C ALA A 541 -22.06 -6.23 -2.26
N TRP A 542 -21.09 -5.67 -1.55
CA TRP A 542 -21.31 -4.57 -0.62
C TRP A 542 -21.80 -3.29 -1.33
N LEU A 543 -21.23 -2.92 -2.46
CA LEU A 543 -21.70 -1.80 -3.26
C LEU A 543 -23.14 -1.96 -3.76
N ARG A 544 -23.62 -3.19 -3.96
CA ARG A 544 -25.04 -3.43 -4.28
C ARG A 544 -25.95 -3.08 -3.10
N THR A 545 -25.53 -3.32 -1.87
CA THR A 545 -26.29 -2.89 -0.68
C THR A 545 -26.31 -1.36 -0.57
N CYS A 546 -25.19 -0.70 -0.86
CA CYS A 546 -25.13 0.76 -0.91
C CYS A 546 -26.06 1.35 -1.99
N ALA A 547 -26.08 0.73 -3.18
CA ALA A 547 -26.97 1.15 -4.26
C ALA A 547 -28.46 0.94 -3.92
N ALA A 548 -28.80 -0.13 -3.22
CA ALA A 548 -30.17 -0.41 -2.75
C ALA A 548 -30.61 0.64 -1.72
N TYR A 549 -29.78 0.92 -0.71
CA TYR A 549 -30.07 1.98 0.27
C TYR A 549 -30.34 3.33 -0.39
N PHE A 550 -29.56 3.69 -1.40
CA PHE A 550 -29.74 4.94 -2.14
C PHE A 550 -31.09 5.01 -2.87
N SER A 551 -31.53 3.89 -3.43
CA SER A 551 -32.82 3.81 -4.15
C SER A 551 -34.03 3.88 -3.20
N ASP A 552 -33.88 3.35 -1.98
CA ASP A 552 -34.97 3.25 -1.00
C ASP A 552 -35.16 4.56 -0.20
N THR A 553 -34.10 5.36 -0.04
CA THR A 553 -34.13 6.57 0.80
C THR A 553 -34.26 7.88 0.04
N ARG A 554 -34.11 7.86 -1.28
CA ARG A 554 -34.18 9.08 -2.15
C ARG A 554 -35.02 8.80 -3.38
N PRO A 555 -36.29 9.22 -3.39
CA PRO A 555 -37.21 9.06 -4.51
C PRO A 555 -36.78 9.82 -5.78
#